data_db299edb5f8feac703a5e39994794dff
#
_entry.id   db299edb5f8feac703a5e39994794dff
#
_cell.length_a   1.000
_cell.length_b   1.000
_cell.length_c   1.000
_cell.angle_alpha   90.00
_cell.angle_beta   90.00
_cell.angle_gamma   90.00
#
_symmetry.space_group_name_H-M   'P 1'
#
loop_
_entity.id
_entity.type
_entity.pdbx_description
1 polymer ?
#
loop_
_entity_poly.entity_id
_entity_poly.type
_entity_poly.pdbx_seq_one_letter_code
_entity_poly.pdbx_strand_id
1 'polypeptide(L)'
;TDAYLAERSDDIVHVIRRLQEELTGERRKIQEKVRNAQSEVILVTNDLSIADVIWLTEYEELDLVGIVTEKGGPTSHTALLSQTLFIPAVVGVAGALSVIKNNDRIFVDSNSGQIICNPTASEIKEIERNVKAQEKKYSQLYRARRRVAETKDKFRVTLKANVAMVSGLDEILHLGAQGVGLF
;
A
#
# COMPACT_ATOMS: atom_id res chain seq x y z
N THR A 1 15.87 -7.30 -23.66
CA THR A 1 14.82 -6.25 -23.63
C THR A 1 15.21 -5.32 -22.48
N ASP A 2 15.37 -4.04 -22.81
CA ASP A 2 15.77 -3.02 -21.85
C ASP A 2 14.63 -2.83 -20.84
N ALA A 3 14.91 -3.01 -19.55
CA ALA A 3 13.93 -2.88 -18.48
C ALA A 3 13.27 -1.48 -18.46
N TYR A 4 14.04 -0.44 -18.81
CA TYR A 4 13.55 0.93 -18.93
C TYR A 4 12.50 1.11 -20.03
N LEU A 5 12.71 0.44 -21.19
CA LEU A 5 11.73 0.50 -22.30
C LEU A 5 10.47 -0.32 -21.97
N ALA A 6 10.58 -1.40 -21.21
CA ALA A 6 9.43 -2.17 -20.74
C ALA A 6 8.54 -1.33 -19.78
N GLU A 7 9.14 -0.61 -18.85
CA GLU A 7 8.44 0.28 -17.92
C GLU A 7 7.71 1.43 -18.64
N ARG A 8 8.34 2.01 -19.68
CA ARG A 8 7.69 3.02 -20.54
C ARG A 8 6.54 2.48 -21.37
N SER A 9 6.60 1.21 -21.77
CA SER A 9 5.52 0.52 -22.46
C SER A 9 4.28 0.42 -21.57
N ASP A 10 4.46 0.12 -20.29
CA ASP A 10 3.38 0.01 -19.32
C ASP A 10 2.70 1.35 -19.09
N ASP A 11 3.44 2.47 -19.04
CA ASP A 11 2.88 3.82 -18.93
C ASP A 11 1.93 4.14 -20.10
N ILE A 12 2.29 3.77 -21.33
CA ILE A 12 1.44 3.98 -22.52
C ILE A 12 0.18 3.13 -22.41
N VAL A 13 0.30 1.88 -21.99
CA VAL A 13 -0.85 0.98 -21.79
C VAL A 13 -1.80 1.54 -20.73
N HIS A 14 -1.29 2.10 -19.64
CA HIS A 14 -2.09 2.76 -18.61
C HIS A 14 -2.86 3.98 -19.14
N VAL A 15 -2.22 4.82 -19.95
CA VAL A 15 -2.89 5.99 -20.58
C VAL A 15 -4.01 5.55 -21.51
N ILE A 16 -3.77 4.56 -22.38
CA ILE A 16 -4.78 4.03 -23.31
C ILE A 16 -5.95 3.44 -22.52
N ARG A 17 -5.68 2.62 -21.51
CA ARG A 17 -6.70 2.02 -20.66
C ARG A 17 -7.56 3.09 -19.97
N ARG A 18 -6.94 4.14 -19.43
CA ARG A 18 -7.64 5.24 -18.79
C ARG A 18 -8.56 5.98 -19.75
N LEU A 19 -8.12 6.21 -20.99
CA LEU A 19 -8.97 6.77 -22.04
C LEU A 19 -10.17 5.85 -22.36
N GLN A 20 -9.95 4.55 -22.44
CA GLN A 20 -11.02 3.57 -22.67
C GLN A 20 -12.03 3.57 -21.52
N GLU A 21 -11.57 3.57 -20.26
CA GLU A 21 -12.41 3.59 -19.06
C GLU A 21 -13.28 4.86 -18.98
N GLU A 22 -12.72 6.02 -19.34
CA GLU A 22 -13.49 7.28 -19.42
C GLU A 22 -14.53 7.23 -20.53
N LEU A 23 -14.19 6.72 -21.72
CA LEU A 23 -15.10 6.63 -22.86
C LEU A 23 -16.23 5.61 -22.65
N THR A 24 -15.95 4.51 -21.95
CA THR A 24 -16.91 3.44 -21.68
C THR A 24 -17.74 3.67 -20.41
N GLY A 25 -17.37 4.66 -19.61
CA GLY A 25 -17.98 4.91 -18.29
C GLY A 25 -17.72 3.82 -17.25
N GLU A 26 -16.75 2.93 -17.47
CA GLU A 26 -16.39 1.88 -16.53
C GLU A 26 -15.87 2.46 -15.21
N ARG A 27 -15.18 3.57 -15.27
CA ARG A 27 -14.69 4.29 -14.08
C ARG A 27 -15.84 4.73 -13.17
N ARG A 28 -16.97 5.19 -13.73
CA ARG A 28 -18.17 5.53 -12.94
C ARG A 28 -18.73 4.31 -12.22
N LYS A 29 -18.71 3.13 -12.85
CA LYS A 29 -19.18 1.88 -12.22
C LYS A 29 -18.27 1.44 -11.06
N ILE A 30 -16.97 1.65 -11.18
CA ILE A 30 -16.02 1.40 -10.07
C ILE A 30 -16.30 2.39 -8.94
N GLN A 31 -16.50 3.67 -9.25
CA GLN A 31 -16.84 4.69 -8.27
C GLN A 31 -18.14 4.38 -7.52
N GLU A 32 -19.18 3.93 -8.22
CA GLU A 32 -20.44 3.52 -7.60
C GLU A 32 -20.29 2.29 -6.70
N LYS A 33 -19.47 1.31 -7.09
CA LYS A 33 -19.17 0.14 -6.25
C LYS A 33 -18.41 0.53 -4.98
N VAL A 34 -17.45 1.43 -5.10
CA VAL A 34 -16.65 1.97 -4.00
C VAL A 34 -17.54 2.76 -3.04
N ARG A 35 -18.44 3.63 -3.56
CA ARG A 35 -19.42 4.37 -2.75
C ARG A 35 -20.32 3.50 -1.90
N ASN A 36 -20.66 2.33 -2.40
CA ASN A 36 -21.55 1.39 -1.70
C ASN A 36 -20.80 0.48 -0.71
N ALA A 37 -19.48 0.61 -0.61
CA ALA A 37 -18.70 -0.13 0.38
C ALA A 37 -18.88 0.51 1.77
N GLN A 38 -19.54 -0.19 2.68
CA GLN A 38 -19.88 0.29 4.02
C GLN A 38 -18.84 -0.06 5.11
N SER A 39 -17.65 -0.52 4.72
CA SER A 39 -16.62 -1.02 5.64
C SER A 39 -15.23 -0.89 5.03
N GLU A 40 -14.21 -1.21 5.82
CA GLU A 40 -12.84 -1.40 5.38
C GLU A 40 -12.76 -2.24 4.10
N VAL A 41 -12.07 -1.72 3.08
CA VAL A 41 -11.97 -2.34 1.75
C VAL A 41 -10.54 -2.72 1.43
N ILE A 42 -10.36 -3.94 0.97
CA ILE A 42 -9.12 -4.37 0.31
C ILE A 42 -9.39 -4.43 -1.19
N LEU A 43 -8.64 -3.64 -1.95
CA LEU A 43 -8.75 -3.60 -3.40
C LEU A 43 -7.94 -4.74 -4.02
N VAL A 44 -8.60 -5.59 -4.82
CA VAL A 44 -7.94 -6.65 -5.59
C VAL A 44 -8.09 -6.36 -7.07
N THR A 45 -6.98 -6.21 -7.78
CA THR A 45 -6.97 -5.83 -9.19
C THR A 45 -5.81 -6.49 -9.95
N ASN A 46 -5.86 -6.44 -11.28
CA ASN A 46 -4.76 -6.94 -12.11
C ASN A 46 -3.52 -6.04 -11.97
N ASP A 47 -3.73 -4.71 -12.02
CA ASP A 47 -2.67 -3.70 -11.95
C ASP A 47 -3.26 -2.35 -11.55
N LEU A 48 -2.44 -1.43 -11.04
CA LEU A 48 -2.83 -0.08 -10.68
C LEU A 48 -1.82 0.93 -11.21
N SER A 49 -2.32 1.99 -11.82
CA SER A 49 -1.50 3.15 -12.13
C SER A 49 -1.34 4.07 -10.91
N ILE A 50 -0.33 4.93 -10.94
CA ILE A 50 -0.13 5.97 -9.92
C ILE A 50 -1.39 6.82 -9.75
N ALA A 51 -2.04 7.18 -10.87
CA ALA A 51 -3.24 7.99 -10.88
C ALA A 51 -4.45 7.29 -10.23
N ASP A 52 -4.54 5.95 -10.36
CA ASP A 52 -5.60 5.18 -9.71
C ASP A 52 -5.42 5.15 -8.20
N VAL A 53 -4.18 4.97 -7.73
CA VAL A 53 -3.90 4.95 -6.29
C VAL A 53 -4.14 6.32 -5.67
N ILE A 54 -3.67 7.42 -6.29
CA ILE A 54 -3.93 8.78 -5.81
C ILE A 54 -5.43 9.04 -5.75
N TRP A 55 -6.18 8.70 -6.80
CA TRP A 55 -7.62 8.88 -6.82
C TRP A 55 -8.32 8.09 -5.69
N LEU A 56 -7.90 6.85 -5.43
CA LEU A 56 -8.46 6.02 -4.36
C LEU A 56 -8.22 6.62 -2.96
N THR A 57 -7.09 7.29 -2.77
CA THR A 57 -6.75 7.91 -1.47
C THR A 57 -7.39 9.29 -1.27
N GLU A 58 -7.72 9.99 -2.36
CA GLU A 58 -8.48 11.25 -2.29
C GLU A 58 -9.98 11.03 -2.03
N TYR A 59 -10.43 9.78 -2.10
CA TYR A 59 -11.84 9.44 -1.92
C TYR A 59 -12.14 9.23 -0.44
N GLU A 60 -12.54 10.29 0.26
CA GLU A 60 -12.75 10.33 1.73
C GLU A 60 -13.77 9.29 2.24
N GLU A 61 -14.68 8.80 1.38
CA GLU A 61 -15.69 7.81 1.75
C GLU A 61 -15.17 6.36 1.69
N LEU A 62 -13.95 6.13 1.16
CA LEU A 62 -13.36 4.81 1.02
C LEU A 62 -12.33 4.54 2.11
N ASP A 63 -12.64 3.63 2.98
CA ASP A 63 -11.67 3.10 3.96
C ASP A 63 -10.83 1.99 3.31
N LEU A 64 -9.83 2.41 2.52
CA LEU A 64 -8.93 1.50 1.80
C LEU A 64 -7.85 0.99 2.74
N VAL A 65 -8.02 -0.22 3.27
CA VAL A 65 -7.10 -0.82 4.25
C VAL A 65 -6.06 -1.75 3.64
N GLY A 66 -6.12 -2.02 2.33
CA GLY A 66 -5.11 -2.84 1.67
C GLY A 66 -5.25 -2.92 0.15
N ILE A 67 -4.18 -3.30 -0.52
CA ILE A 67 -4.11 -3.47 -1.98
C ILE A 67 -3.48 -4.81 -2.32
N VAL A 68 -4.08 -5.52 -3.29
CA VAL A 68 -3.54 -6.75 -3.88
C VAL A 68 -3.53 -6.60 -5.40
N THR A 69 -2.38 -6.83 -6.05
CA THR A 69 -2.31 -6.81 -7.52
C THR A 69 -1.75 -8.11 -8.07
N GLU A 70 -2.27 -8.55 -9.24
CA GLU A 70 -1.72 -9.72 -9.95
C GLU A 70 -0.37 -9.41 -10.59
N LYS A 71 -0.18 -8.17 -11.03
CA LYS A 71 1.06 -7.68 -11.62
C LYS A 71 1.85 -6.83 -10.65
N GLY A 72 3.06 -6.49 -11.08
CA GLY A 72 3.99 -5.66 -10.33
C GLY A 72 5.01 -6.46 -9.53
N GLY A 73 6.02 -5.74 -9.08
CA GLY A 73 7.09 -6.26 -8.22
C GLY A 73 7.38 -5.29 -7.08
N PRO A 74 8.37 -5.59 -6.23
CA PRO A 74 8.71 -4.74 -5.08
C PRO A 74 9.07 -3.28 -5.42
N THR A 75 9.50 -3.04 -6.66
CA THR A 75 9.84 -1.71 -7.19
C THR A 75 8.77 -1.11 -8.09
N SER A 76 7.61 -1.76 -8.23
CA SER A 76 6.51 -1.23 -9.03
C SER A 76 5.94 0.06 -8.43
N HIS A 77 5.33 0.89 -9.27
CA HIS A 77 4.68 2.13 -8.85
C HIS A 77 3.65 1.89 -7.73
N THR A 78 2.86 0.82 -7.85
CA THR A 78 1.89 0.43 -6.80
C THR A 78 2.56 0.14 -5.47
N ALA A 79 3.67 -0.61 -5.47
CA ALA A 79 4.39 -0.95 -4.23
C ALA A 79 4.99 0.30 -3.58
N LEU A 80 5.66 1.16 -4.35
CA LEU A 80 6.29 2.37 -3.84
C LEU A 80 5.26 3.37 -3.30
N LEU A 81 4.16 3.56 -4.02
CA LEU A 81 3.12 4.50 -3.62
C LEU A 81 2.34 4.00 -2.40
N SER A 82 2.03 2.71 -2.34
CA SER A 82 1.38 2.11 -1.16
C SER A 82 2.22 2.26 0.10
N GLN A 83 3.55 2.12 -0.01
CA GLN A 83 4.46 2.39 1.11
C GLN A 83 4.41 3.86 1.54
N THR A 84 4.39 4.79 0.58
CA THR A 84 4.31 6.23 0.86
C THR A 84 3.01 6.62 1.55
N LEU A 85 1.91 5.96 1.19
CA LEU A 85 0.57 6.19 1.73
C LEU A 85 0.27 5.32 2.96
N PHE A 86 1.22 4.51 3.42
CA PHE A 86 1.07 3.58 4.54
C PHE A 86 -0.07 2.58 4.37
N ILE A 87 -0.42 2.25 3.11
CA ILE A 87 -1.43 1.24 2.79
C ILE A 87 -0.74 -0.12 2.60
N PRO A 88 -1.07 -1.16 3.38
CA PRO A 88 -0.54 -2.50 3.16
C PRO A 88 -0.79 -2.99 1.73
N ALA A 89 0.25 -3.42 1.02
CA ALA A 89 0.10 -3.92 -0.34
C ALA A 89 0.88 -5.22 -0.55
N VAL A 90 0.28 -6.14 -1.31
CA VAL A 90 0.93 -7.36 -1.83
C VAL A 90 0.78 -7.35 -3.35
N VAL A 91 1.90 -7.33 -4.05
CA VAL A 91 1.94 -7.22 -5.51
C VAL A 91 2.48 -8.51 -6.15
N GLY A 92 2.13 -8.76 -7.41
CA GLY A 92 2.62 -9.94 -8.14
C GLY A 92 1.90 -11.24 -7.77
N VAL A 93 0.68 -11.20 -7.27
CA VAL A 93 -0.11 -12.36 -6.84
C VAL A 93 -0.88 -12.94 -8.02
N ALA A 94 -0.19 -13.74 -8.83
CA ALA A 94 -0.79 -14.34 -10.02
C ALA A 94 -2.05 -15.16 -9.68
N GLY A 95 -3.15 -14.90 -10.38
CA GLY A 95 -4.42 -15.61 -10.20
C GLY A 95 -5.29 -15.10 -9.04
N ALA A 96 -4.92 -14.02 -8.37
CA ALA A 96 -5.71 -13.45 -7.26
C ALA A 96 -7.17 -13.19 -7.65
N LEU A 97 -7.41 -12.61 -8.83
CA LEU A 97 -8.76 -12.30 -9.33
C LEU A 97 -9.60 -13.54 -9.67
N SER A 98 -8.96 -14.68 -9.90
CA SER A 98 -9.67 -15.94 -10.15
C SER A 98 -10.14 -16.59 -8.85
N VAL A 99 -9.42 -16.38 -7.75
CA VAL A 99 -9.66 -16.99 -6.43
C VAL A 99 -10.51 -16.08 -5.55
N ILE A 100 -10.13 -14.82 -5.43
CA ILE A 100 -10.78 -13.85 -4.55
C ILE A 100 -12.02 -13.29 -5.22
N LYS A 101 -13.16 -13.33 -4.54
CA LYS A 101 -14.43 -12.81 -5.03
C LYS A 101 -14.83 -11.54 -4.27
N ASN A 102 -15.72 -10.76 -4.87
CA ASN A 102 -16.28 -9.59 -4.19
C ASN A 102 -16.96 -10.01 -2.89
N ASN A 103 -16.72 -9.27 -1.82
CA ASN A 103 -17.20 -9.49 -0.47
C ASN A 103 -16.57 -10.70 0.26
N ASP A 104 -15.54 -11.32 -0.29
CA ASP A 104 -14.73 -12.25 0.48
C ASP A 104 -14.04 -11.51 1.62
N ARG A 105 -13.98 -12.16 2.78
CA ARG A 105 -13.17 -11.70 3.89
C ARG A 105 -11.73 -12.11 3.66
N ILE A 106 -10.83 -11.16 3.52
CA ILE A 106 -9.41 -11.45 3.28
C ILE A 106 -8.53 -10.79 4.33
N PHE A 107 -7.44 -11.44 4.65
CA PHE A 107 -6.35 -10.89 5.44
C PHE A 107 -5.13 -10.73 4.55
N VAL A 108 -4.47 -9.57 4.64
CA VAL A 108 -3.27 -9.24 3.86
C VAL A 108 -2.15 -8.87 4.82
N ASP A 109 -1.05 -9.60 4.77
CA ASP A 109 0.20 -9.25 5.47
C ASP A 109 1.25 -8.83 4.47
N SER A 110 1.45 -7.53 4.34
CA SER A 110 2.45 -6.95 3.45
C SER A 110 3.90 -7.25 3.85
N ASN A 111 4.17 -7.60 5.12
CA ASN A 111 5.51 -7.94 5.58
C ASN A 111 5.96 -9.33 5.12
N SER A 112 5.05 -10.31 5.19
CA SER A 112 5.32 -11.68 4.74
C SER A 112 4.87 -11.95 3.30
N GLY A 113 4.10 -11.05 2.68
CA GLY A 113 3.47 -11.24 1.37
C GLY A 113 2.34 -12.28 1.40
N GLN A 114 1.77 -12.56 2.57
CA GLN A 114 0.73 -13.57 2.75
C GLN A 114 -0.67 -13.00 2.58
N ILE A 115 -1.53 -13.75 1.88
CA ILE A 115 -2.95 -13.45 1.74
C ILE A 115 -3.73 -14.68 2.18
N ILE A 116 -4.69 -14.51 3.07
CA ILE A 116 -5.59 -15.57 3.54
C ILE A 116 -7.03 -15.20 3.16
N CYS A 117 -7.66 -16.04 2.34
CA CYS A 117 -9.04 -15.82 1.90
C CYS A 117 -9.99 -16.58 2.83
N ASN A 118 -11.06 -15.92 3.27
CA ASN A 118 -12.10 -16.46 4.13
C ASN A 118 -11.53 -17.23 5.33
N PRO A 119 -10.70 -16.57 6.17
CA PRO A 119 -9.99 -17.24 7.26
C PRO A 119 -10.96 -17.87 8.26
N THR A 120 -10.63 -19.08 8.71
CA THR A 120 -11.36 -19.79 9.77
C THR A 120 -11.24 -19.09 11.13
N ALA A 121 -12.10 -19.43 12.07
CA ALA A 121 -12.04 -18.85 13.42
C ALA A 121 -10.71 -19.11 14.15
N SER A 122 -10.03 -20.21 13.86
CA SER A 122 -8.69 -20.50 14.39
C SER A 122 -7.62 -19.64 13.78
N GLU A 123 -7.65 -19.45 12.46
CA GLU A 123 -6.72 -18.57 11.73
C GLU A 123 -6.90 -17.11 12.15
N ILE A 124 -8.14 -16.64 12.33
CA ILE A 124 -8.41 -15.29 12.83
C ILE A 124 -7.74 -15.07 14.20
N LYS A 125 -7.88 -16.01 15.14
CA LYS A 125 -7.23 -15.90 16.45
C LYS A 125 -5.71 -15.87 16.37
N GLU A 126 -5.15 -16.61 15.44
CA GLU A 126 -3.70 -16.58 15.20
C GLU A 126 -3.24 -15.25 14.59
N ILE A 127 -3.97 -14.74 13.59
CA ILE A 127 -3.77 -13.43 12.97
C ILE A 127 -3.80 -12.34 14.06
N GLU A 128 -4.86 -12.29 14.87
CA GLU A 128 -5.01 -11.31 15.95
C GLU A 128 -3.85 -11.36 16.96
N ARG A 129 -3.37 -12.56 17.29
CA ARG A 129 -2.21 -12.71 18.18
C ARG A 129 -0.95 -12.14 17.55
N ASN A 130 -0.73 -12.40 16.27
CA ASN A 130 0.43 -11.91 15.52
C ASN A 130 0.38 -10.39 15.35
N VAL A 131 -0.78 -9.82 15.02
CA VAL A 131 -1.01 -8.38 14.94
C VAL A 131 -0.70 -7.71 16.27
N LYS A 132 -1.23 -8.21 17.39
CA LYS A 132 -0.93 -7.68 18.74
C LYS A 132 0.56 -7.73 19.09
N ALA A 133 1.26 -8.79 18.67
CA ALA A 133 2.69 -8.90 18.89
C ALA A 133 3.48 -7.86 18.07
N GLN A 134 3.07 -7.62 16.82
CA GLN A 134 3.65 -6.57 15.96
C GLN A 134 3.36 -5.17 16.51
N GLU A 135 2.13 -4.89 16.92
CA GLU A 135 1.74 -3.61 17.55
C GLU A 135 2.59 -3.31 18.79
N LYS A 136 2.82 -4.32 19.64
CA LYS A 136 3.69 -4.17 20.81
C LYS A 136 5.11 -3.80 20.41
N LYS A 137 5.66 -4.45 19.39
CA LYS A 137 6.99 -4.14 18.84
C LYS A 137 7.03 -2.73 18.27
N TYR A 138 6.02 -2.36 17.49
CA TYR A 138 5.90 -1.03 16.92
C TYR A 138 5.78 0.06 17.99
N SER A 139 4.98 -0.17 19.04
CA SER A 139 4.87 0.73 20.19
C SER A 139 6.22 0.97 20.89
N GLN A 140 7.06 -0.06 21.00
CA GLN A 140 8.40 0.09 21.58
C GLN A 140 9.30 0.96 20.69
N LEU A 141 9.28 0.73 19.37
CA LEU A 141 10.01 1.54 18.40
C LEU A 141 9.51 3.00 18.40
N TYR A 142 8.20 3.17 18.41
CA TYR A 142 7.57 4.51 18.45
C TYR A 142 7.96 5.29 19.71
N ARG A 143 8.05 4.64 20.87
CA ARG A 143 8.57 5.29 22.10
C ARG A 143 10.04 5.70 21.98
N ALA A 144 10.82 4.97 21.20
CA ALA A 144 12.23 5.26 20.96
C ALA A 144 12.48 6.37 19.92
N ARG A 145 11.48 6.79 19.15
CA ARG A 145 11.60 7.72 18.01
C ARG A 145 12.23 9.09 18.33
N ARG A 146 12.10 9.53 19.59
CA ARG A 146 12.67 10.81 20.05
C ARG A 146 14.04 10.67 20.70
N ARG A 147 14.59 9.44 20.77
CA ARG A 147 15.93 9.24 21.30
C ARG A 147 16.96 9.74 20.30
N VAL A 148 18.04 10.30 20.83
CA VAL A 148 19.18 10.69 19.97
C VAL A 148 19.74 9.44 19.32
N ALA A 149 19.84 9.47 17.97
CA ALA A 149 20.52 8.42 17.26
C ALA A 149 22.04 8.62 17.41
N GLU A 150 22.67 7.74 18.16
CA GLU A 150 24.13 7.75 18.37
C GLU A 150 24.69 6.34 18.27
N THR A 151 25.91 6.24 17.80
CA THR A 151 26.66 4.98 17.77
C THR A 151 27.21 4.63 19.15
N LYS A 152 27.76 3.43 19.32
CA LYS A 152 28.34 2.99 20.60
C LYS A 152 29.51 3.88 21.05
N ASP A 153 30.23 4.48 20.14
CA ASP A 153 31.33 5.43 20.35
C ASP A 153 30.87 6.89 20.49
N LYS A 154 29.56 7.09 20.71
CA LYS A 154 28.94 8.40 20.95
C LYS A 154 28.89 9.36 19.77
N PHE A 155 29.08 8.86 18.55
CA PHE A 155 28.90 9.67 17.35
C PHE A 155 27.41 9.86 17.05
N ARG A 156 26.94 11.10 16.92
CA ARG A 156 25.55 11.43 16.57
C ARG A 156 25.32 11.22 15.09
N VAL A 157 24.22 10.54 14.77
CA VAL A 157 23.76 10.30 13.40
C VAL A 157 22.49 11.10 13.18
N THR A 158 22.46 11.90 12.12
CA THR A 158 21.23 12.61 11.68
C THR A 158 20.37 11.66 10.88
N LEU A 159 19.15 11.39 11.35
CA LEU A 159 18.18 10.55 10.64
C LEU A 159 17.34 11.43 9.71
N LYS A 160 17.40 11.14 8.42
CA LYS A 160 16.60 11.79 7.39
C LYS A 160 15.71 10.77 6.69
N ALA A 161 14.51 11.17 6.30
CA ALA A 161 13.60 10.32 5.54
C ALA A 161 13.53 10.75 4.08
N ASN A 162 13.37 9.78 3.19
CA ASN A 162 13.03 10.05 1.80
C ASN A 162 11.52 10.22 1.70
N VAL A 163 11.07 11.24 0.99
CA VAL A 163 9.67 11.63 0.88
C VAL A 163 9.30 11.70 -0.59
N ALA A 164 8.27 10.97 -0.99
CA ALA A 164 7.78 11.01 -2.36
C ALA A 164 6.66 12.05 -2.57
N MET A 165 5.97 12.45 -1.49
CA MET A 165 4.88 13.44 -1.55
C MET A 165 4.86 14.30 -0.29
N VAL A 166 4.48 15.57 -0.44
CA VAL A 166 4.43 16.55 0.65
C VAL A 166 3.43 16.15 1.75
N SER A 167 2.35 15.47 1.39
CA SER A 167 1.31 14.99 2.33
C SER A 167 1.83 14.01 3.40
N GLY A 168 2.95 13.33 3.16
CA GLY A 168 3.57 12.42 4.14
C GLY A 168 4.56 13.07 5.11
N LEU A 169 4.85 14.37 4.97
CA LEU A 169 5.88 15.05 5.75
C LEU A 169 5.59 15.09 7.25
N ASP A 170 4.36 15.40 7.63
CA ASP A 170 3.98 15.52 9.03
C ASP A 170 4.12 14.19 9.77
N GLU A 171 3.76 13.10 9.13
CA GLU A 171 3.87 11.77 9.71
C GLU A 171 5.34 11.34 9.89
N ILE A 172 6.17 11.61 8.91
CA ILE A 172 7.61 11.30 8.95
C ILE A 172 8.31 12.09 10.05
N LEU A 173 7.99 13.36 10.21
CA LEU A 173 8.49 14.18 11.31
C LEU A 173 7.98 13.65 12.67
N HIS A 174 6.73 13.21 12.72
CA HIS A 174 6.13 12.60 13.90
C HIS A 174 6.82 11.27 14.28
N LEU A 175 7.31 10.52 13.30
CA LEU A 175 8.09 9.30 13.49
C LEU A 175 9.55 9.56 13.89
N GLY A 176 10.00 10.82 13.96
CA GLY A 176 11.29 11.21 14.51
C GLY A 176 12.38 11.49 13.49
N ALA A 177 12.02 11.65 12.21
CA ALA A 177 12.96 12.15 11.22
C ALA A 177 13.37 13.60 11.53
N GLN A 178 14.64 13.91 11.32
CA GLN A 178 15.24 15.23 11.60
C GLN A 178 15.33 16.10 10.34
N GLY A 179 14.81 15.61 9.23
CA GLY A 179 14.76 16.31 7.95
C GLY A 179 14.50 15.37 6.77
N VAL A 180 14.40 15.95 5.58
CA VAL A 180 14.24 15.22 4.33
C VAL A 180 15.62 14.85 3.77
N GLY A 181 15.79 13.59 3.37
CA GLY A 181 17.00 13.08 2.76
C GLY A 181 17.00 13.27 1.25
N LEU A 182 15.96 12.74 0.60
CA LEU A 182 15.70 12.86 -0.82
C LEU A 182 14.21 13.20 -1.02
N PHE A 183 13.96 14.07 -1.97
CA PHE A 183 12.63 14.50 -2.39
C PHE A 183 12.45 14.20 -3.88
#